data_2d3d74d2a84a4cb8f41ea3cb07329f10
#
_entry.id   2d3d74d2a84a4cb8f41ea3cb07329f10
#
_cell.length_a   1.000
_cell.length_b   1.000
_cell.length_c   1.000
_cell.angle_alpha   90.00
_cell.angle_beta   90.00
_cell.angle_gamma   90.00
#
_symmetry.space_group_name_H-M   'P 1'
#
loop_
_entity.id
_entity.type
_entity.pdbx_description
1 polymer ?
#
loop_
_entity_poly.entity_id
_entity_poly.type
_entity_poly.pdbx_seq_one_letter_code
_entity_poly.pdbx_strand_id
1 'polypeptide(L)'
;MKSNNPCITATVTEALERLPGPEGQRFATVFQHGSLLVEIYAPRGVDPQQPHTRDEVYFVAAGTGEYVCGGHRQQFGPTNILFAAAGVEHCFENFSGDLTLWVLFYGPEGGE
;
A
#
# COMPACT_ATOMS: atom_id res chain seq x y z
N MET A 1 9.24 2.65 10.96
CA MET A 1 10.67 2.98 11.03
C MET A 1 10.90 4.46 10.81
N LYS A 2 11.74 5.05 11.62
CA LYS A 2 12.04 6.48 11.54
C LYS A 2 13.53 6.65 11.23
N SER A 3 13.84 7.55 10.31
CA SER A 3 15.22 7.80 9.89
C SER A 3 15.60 9.25 10.14
N ASN A 4 16.85 9.47 10.56
CA ASN A 4 17.42 10.81 10.68
C ASN A 4 18.13 11.25 9.38
N ASN A 5 18.21 10.36 8.40
CA ASN A 5 18.80 10.66 7.11
C ASN A 5 17.81 11.47 6.28
N PRO A 6 18.18 12.67 5.78
CA PRO A 6 17.27 13.48 4.97
C PRO A 6 17.03 12.90 3.58
N CYS A 7 17.81 11.90 3.17
CA CYS A 7 17.68 11.28 1.85
C CYS A 7 17.57 9.77 2.01
N ILE A 8 16.46 9.21 1.57
CA ILE A 8 16.18 7.78 1.73
C ILE A 8 15.93 7.20 0.36
N THR A 9 16.50 6.03 0.10
CA THR A 9 16.16 5.22 -1.07
C THR A 9 15.79 3.82 -0.59
N ALA A 10 14.89 3.17 -1.32
CA ALA A 10 14.50 1.81 -1.02
C ALA A 10 14.12 1.11 -2.32
N THR A 11 14.49 -0.16 -2.44
CA THR A 11 14.08 -0.97 -3.57
C THR A 11 12.93 -1.88 -3.15
N VAL A 12 12.20 -2.39 -4.14
CA VAL A 12 11.14 -3.37 -3.89
C VAL A 12 11.74 -4.60 -3.20
N THR A 13 12.89 -5.07 -3.65
CA THR A 13 13.55 -6.24 -3.06
C THR A 13 13.83 -6.04 -1.59
N GLU A 14 14.42 -4.89 -1.22
CA GLU A 14 14.70 -4.58 0.19
C GLU A 14 13.42 -4.50 1.01
N ALA A 15 12.38 -3.86 0.45
CA ALA A 15 11.12 -3.71 1.16
C ALA A 15 10.45 -5.07 1.39
N LEU A 16 10.47 -5.95 0.39
CA LEU A 16 9.86 -7.28 0.52
C LEU A 16 10.56 -8.15 1.56
N GLU A 17 11.84 -7.90 1.86
CA GLU A 17 12.55 -8.62 2.90
C GLU A 17 11.98 -8.37 4.30
N ARG A 18 11.16 -7.35 4.46
CA ARG A 18 10.47 -7.06 5.72
C ARG A 18 9.22 -7.91 5.92
N LEU A 19 8.83 -8.69 4.91
CA LEU A 19 7.62 -9.51 4.95
C LEU A 19 7.96 -10.99 5.09
N PRO A 20 7.11 -11.78 5.77
CA PRO A 20 5.94 -11.32 6.50
C PRO A 20 6.34 -10.65 7.81
N GLY A 21 5.43 -9.86 8.37
CA GLY A 21 5.62 -9.29 9.70
C GLY A 21 5.55 -10.37 10.77
N PRO A 22 5.78 -10.02 12.05
CA PRO A 22 5.86 -11.02 13.13
C PRO A 22 4.57 -11.79 13.35
N GLU A 23 3.43 -11.26 12.92
CA GLU A 23 2.14 -11.95 13.03
C GLU A 23 1.64 -12.46 11.68
N GLY A 24 2.55 -12.58 10.70
CA GLY A 24 2.20 -13.07 9.38
C GLY A 24 1.61 -12.00 8.46
N GLN A 25 1.55 -10.75 8.91
CA GLN A 25 0.96 -9.68 8.10
C GLN A 25 1.80 -9.42 6.84
N ARG A 26 1.09 -9.07 5.77
CA ARG A 26 1.70 -8.91 4.46
C ARG A 26 2.01 -7.45 4.13
N PHE A 27 2.17 -6.60 5.14
CA PHE A 27 2.61 -5.22 4.99
C PHE A 27 3.67 -4.89 6.02
N ALA A 28 4.51 -3.91 5.70
CA ALA A 28 5.53 -3.43 6.63
C ALA A 28 5.89 -1.99 6.32
N THR A 29 6.22 -1.23 7.35
CA THR A 29 6.72 0.13 7.19
C THR A 29 8.11 0.11 6.58
N VAL A 30 8.31 0.94 5.56
CA VAL A 30 9.61 1.11 4.92
C VAL A 30 10.31 2.35 5.48
N PHE A 31 9.60 3.49 5.51
CA PHE A 31 10.08 4.68 6.19
C PHE A 31 8.91 5.62 6.46
N GLN A 32 9.19 6.64 7.29
CA GLN A 32 8.17 7.63 7.59
C GLN A 32 8.83 8.98 7.86
N HIS A 33 8.14 10.05 7.48
CA HIS A 33 8.62 11.41 7.68
C HIS A 33 7.41 12.34 7.77
N GLY A 34 7.26 13.03 8.90
CA GLY A 34 6.08 13.85 9.13
C GLY A 34 4.81 13.01 9.02
N SER A 35 3.85 13.47 8.23
CA SER A 35 2.62 12.72 8.01
C SER A 35 2.78 11.61 6.96
N LEU A 36 3.86 11.61 6.20
CA LEU A 36 4.08 10.61 5.18
C LEU A 36 4.51 9.28 5.80
N LEU A 37 3.78 8.21 5.51
CA LEU A 37 4.13 6.86 5.91
C LEU A 37 4.20 6.01 4.65
N VAL A 38 5.35 5.40 4.38
CA VAL A 38 5.53 4.54 3.22
C VAL A 38 5.64 3.10 3.67
N GLU A 39 4.77 2.26 3.11
CA GLU A 39 4.73 0.83 3.40
C GLU A 39 4.91 0.04 2.12
N ILE A 40 5.31 -1.21 2.28
CA ILE A 40 5.22 -2.21 1.23
C ILE A 40 4.05 -3.14 1.58
N TYR A 41 3.25 -3.51 0.59
CA TYR A 41 2.11 -4.40 0.77
C TYR A 41 2.12 -5.45 -0.33
N ALA A 42 2.09 -6.71 0.07
CA ALA A 42 2.10 -7.83 -0.87
C ALA A 42 1.10 -8.88 -0.39
N PRO A 43 -0.21 -8.64 -0.61
CA PRO A 43 -1.24 -9.57 -0.14
C PRO A 43 -1.13 -10.93 -0.84
N ARG A 44 -1.60 -11.95 -0.15
CA ARG A 44 -1.59 -13.32 -0.66
C ARG A 44 -3.00 -13.89 -0.57
N GLY A 45 -3.58 -14.21 -1.73
CA GLY A 45 -4.90 -14.85 -1.83
C GLY A 45 -6.07 -13.95 -1.54
N VAL A 46 -6.04 -13.22 -0.45
CA VAL A 46 -7.11 -12.34 -0.02
C VAL A 46 -6.51 -11.02 0.48
N ASP A 47 -7.27 -9.95 0.31
CA ASP A 47 -6.90 -8.63 0.81
C ASP A 47 -7.84 -8.27 1.97
N PRO A 48 -7.39 -8.45 3.23
CA PRO A 48 -8.25 -8.24 4.40
C PRO A 48 -8.32 -6.79 4.88
N GLN A 49 -8.13 -5.82 3.99
CA GLN A 49 -8.08 -4.42 4.37
C GLN A 49 -9.39 -3.91 4.97
N GLN A 50 -9.23 -2.96 5.87
CA GLN A 50 -10.31 -2.14 6.40
C GLN A 50 -10.10 -0.71 5.89
N PRO A 51 -11.14 0.12 5.83
CA PRO A 51 -10.96 1.53 5.44
C PRO A 51 -9.95 2.21 6.37
N HIS A 52 -9.13 3.07 5.79
CA HIS A 52 -8.11 3.79 6.54
C HIS A 52 -8.57 5.20 6.87
N THR A 53 -8.01 5.78 7.93
CA THR A 53 -8.43 7.09 8.42
C THR A 53 -7.73 8.25 7.71
N ARG A 54 -6.75 7.96 6.87
CA ARG A 54 -5.97 8.96 6.13
C ARG A 54 -6.05 8.67 4.64
N ASP A 55 -5.71 9.68 3.84
CA ASP A 55 -5.63 9.51 2.39
C ASP A 55 -4.48 8.57 2.03
N GLU A 56 -4.65 7.81 0.98
CA GLU A 56 -3.74 6.72 0.65
C GLU A 56 -3.52 6.63 -0.85
N VAL A 57 -2.24 6.48 -1.23
CA VAL A 57 -1.84 6.29 -2.62
C VAL A 57 -1.16 4.93 -2.73
N TYR A 58 -1.51 4.18 -3.75
CA TYR A 58 -0.82 2.93 -4.11
C TYR A 58 -0.07 3.13 -5.41
N PHE A 59 1.12 2.56 -5.46
CA PHE A 59 1.86 2.42 -6.72
C PHE A 59 2.11 0.93 -6.94
N VAL A 60 1.62 0.41 -8.06
CA VAL A 60 1.74 -1.02 -8.36
C VAL A 60 3.14 -1.32 -8.88
N ALA A 61 3.91 -2.05 -8.09
CA ALA A 61 5.27 -2.45 -8.46
C ALA A 61 5.28 -3.74 -9.29
N ALA A 62 4.36 -4.65 -9.00
CA ALA A 62 4.25 -5.92 -9.73
C ALA A 62 2.84 -6.47 -9.56
N GLY A 63 2.39 -7.24 -10.53
CA GLY A 63 1.12 -7.93 -10.45
C GLY A 63 -0.02 -7.19 -11.12
N THR A 64 -1.15 -7.89 -11.24
CA THR A 64 -2.38 -7.38 -11.86
C THR A 64 -3.56 -7.75 -10.98
N GLY A 65 -4.69 -7.12 -11.21
CA GLY A 65 -5.90 -7.45 -10.46
C GLY A 65 -6.99 -6.42 -10.69
N GLU A 66 -7.93 -6.39 -9.77
CA GLU A 66 -9.04 -5.44 -9.79
C GLU A 66 -9.00 -4.61 -8.52
N TYR A 67 -9.11 -3.29 -8.67
CA TYR A 67 -9.18 -2.35 -7.56
C TYR A 67 -10.63 -1.94 -7.39
N VAL A 68 -11.20 -2.24 -6.22
CA VAL A 68 -12.58 -1.89 -5.89
C VAL A 68 -12.51 -0.77 -4.87
N CYS A 69 -12.99 0.41 -5.24
CA CYS A 69 -12.90 1.58 -4.38
C CYS A 69 -14.19 2.39 -4.48
N GLY A 70 -14.87 2.61 -3.36
CA GLY A 70 -16.11 3.37 -3.32
C GLY A 70 -17.19 2.81 -4.23
N GLY A 71 -17.22 1.50 -4.41
CA GLY A 71 -18.19 0.84 -5.28
C GLY A 71 -17.81 0.79 -6.76
N HIS A 72 -16.68 1.38 -7.13
CA HIS A 72 -16.18 1.33 -8.51
C HIS A 72 -15.09 0.27 -8.64
N ARG A 73 -15.16 -0.50 -9.74
CA ARG A 73 -14.22 -1.58 -10.02
C ARG A 73 -13.37 -1.21 -11.24
N GLN A 74 -12.07 -1.31 -11.10
CA GLN A 74 -11.11 -0.91 -12.13
C GLN A 74 -9.99 -1.94 -12.20
N GLN A 75 -9.66 -2.38 -13.41
CA GLN A 75 -8.49 -3.24 -13.58
C GLN A 75 -7.21 -2.43 -13.48
N PHE A 76 -6.16 -3.06 -12.99
CA PHE A 76 -4.86 -2.41 -12.86
C PHE A 76 -3.73 -3.38 -13.20
N GLY A 77 -2.57 -2.82 -13.46
CA GLY A 77 -1.35 -3.57 -13.71
C GLY A 77 -0.13 -2.78 -13.24
N PRO A 78 1.07 -3.32 -13.52
CA PRO A 78 2.31 -2.69 -13.07
C PRO A 78 2.41 -1.24 -13.53
N THR A 79 2.98 -0.39 -12.70
CA THR A 79 3.18 1.05 -12.85
C THR A 79 1.92 1.90 -12.73
N ASN A 80 0.75 1.29 -12.53
CA ASN A 80 -0.45 2.07 -12.26
C ASN A 80 -0.38 2.72 -10.88
N ILE A 81 -0.98 3.89 -10.76
CA ILE A 81 -1.14 4.58 -9.49
C ILE A 81 -2.62 4.57 -9.13
N LEU A 82 -2.93 4.30 -7.85
CA LEU A 82 -4.30 4.18 -7.36
C LEU A 82 -4.46 5.05 -6.14
N PHE A 83 -5.67 5.52 -5.88
CA PHE A 83 -5.93 6.41 -4.76
C PHE A 83 -7.18 5.99 -4.01
N ALA A 84 -7.14 6.12 -2.68
CA ALA A 84 -8.32 5.97 -1.83
C ALA A 84 -8.35 7.10 -0.83
N ALA A 85 -9.42 7.89 -0.85
CA ALA A 85 -9.62 8.94 0.15
C ALA A 85 -9.91 8.31 1.51
N ALA A 86 -9.57 9.04 2.57
CA ALA A 86 -9.79 8.59 3.94
C ALA A 86 -11.23 8.12 4.14
N GLY A 87 -11.42 6.99 4.80
CA GLY A 87 -12.72 6.44 5.13
C GLY A 87 -13.43 5.69 4.00
N VAL A 88 -12.89 5.71 2.79
CA VAL A 88 -13.53 5.04 1.64
C VAL A 88 -13.18 3.56 1.65
N GLU A 89 -14.19 2.69 1.55
CA GLU A 89 -13.95 1.26 1.43
C GLU A 89 -13.21 0.96 0.13
N HIS A 90 -12.15 0.19 0.23
CA HIS A 90 -11.37 -0.22 -0.93
C HIS A 90 -10.69 -1.55 -0.66
N CYS A 91 -10.46 -2.32 -1.72
CA CYS A 91 -9.74 -3.59 -1.63
C CYS A 91 -9.26 -4.01 -3.00
N PHE A 92 -8.39 -5.01 -3.01
CA PHE A 92 -7.91 -5.66 -4.23
C PHE A 92 -8.60 -7.01 -4.35
N GLU A 93 -9.09 -7.33 -5.53
CA GLU A 93 -9.76 -8.61 -5.81
C GLU A 93 -9.19 -9.23 -7.06
N ASN A 94 -9.28 -10.55 -7.15
CA ASN A 94 -8.86 -11.32 -8.34
C ASN A 94 -7.45 -10.94 -8.77
N PHE A 95 -6.56 -10.78 -7.80
CA PHE A 95 -5.20 -10.32 -8.08
C PHE A 95 -4.23 -11.50 -8.22
N SER A 96 -3.16 -11.25 -8.97
CA SER A 96 -2.12 -12.25 -9.20
C SER A 96 -1.32 -12.52 -7.92
N GLY A 97 -0.68 -13.70 -7.87
CA GLY A 97 0.08 -14.12 -6.69
C GLY A 97 1.32 -13.31 -6.41
N ASP A 98 1.75 -12.49 -7.37
CA ASP A 98 2.94 -11.65 -7.23
C ASP A 98 2.61 -10.19 -6.95
N LEU A 99 1.36 -9.86 -6.63
CA LEU A 99 0.96 -8.47 -6.39
C LEU A 99 1.83 -7.83 -5.32
N THR A 100 2.42 -6.69 -5.66
CA THR A 100 3.30 -5.94 -4.79
C THR A 100 3.02 -4.45 -5.00
N LEU A 101 2.77 -3.75 -3.91
CA LEU A 101 2.37 -2.35 -3.94
C LEU A 101 3.21 -1.54 -2.97
N TRP A 102 3.67 -0.37 -3.42
CA TRP A 102 4.05 0.69 -2.50
C TRP A 102 2.78 1.35 -2.02
N VAL A 103 2.71 1.64 -0.72
CA VAL A 103 1.57 2.30 -0.10
C VAL A 103 2.05 3.54 0.60
N LEU A 104 1.44 4.67 0.28
CA LEU A 104 1.78 5.96 0.88
C LEU A 104 0.55 6.54 1.57
N PHE A 105 0.63 6.70 2.89
CA PHE A 105 -0.37 7.45 3.65
C PHE A 105 0.17 8.86 3.86
N TYR A 106 -0.69 9.84 3.77
CA TYR A 106 -0.28 11.24 3.95
C TYR A 106 -1.43 12.08 4.47
N GLY A 107 -1.07 13.27 4.97
CA GLY A 107 -2.05 14.23 5.42
C GLY A 107 -2.63 13.91 6.79
N PRO A 108 -3.68 14.64 7.20
CA PRO A 108 -4.26 14.49 8.53
C PRO A 108 -5.20 13.30 8.62
N GLU A 109 -5.51 12.91 9.85
CA GLU A 109 -6.63 12.02 10.12
C GLU A 109 -7.90 12.64 9.56
N GLY A 110 -8.71 11.82 8.90
CA GLY A 110 -9.94 12.28 8.27
C GLY A 110 -9.77 12.72 6.83
N GLY A 111 -8.53 12.85 6.36
CA GLY A 111 -8.22 13.22 4.98
C GLY A 111 -8.03 14.72 4.77
N GLU A 112 -7.53 15.06 3.60
CA GLU A 112 -7.32 16.46 3.20
C GLU A 112 -8.63 17.17 2.90
#